data_267c8c4947e66067b70a11c5a1f144f3
#
_entry.id   267c8c4947e66067b70a11c5a1f144f3
#
_cell.length_a   1.000
_cell.length_b   1.000
_cell.length_c   1.000
_cell.angle_alpha   90.00
_cell.angle_beta   90.00
_cell.angle_gamma   90.00
#
_symmetry.space_group_name_H-M   'P 1'
#
loop_
_entity.id
_entity.type
_entity.pdbx_description
1 polymer ?
#
loop_
_entity_poly.entity_id
_entity_poly.type
_entity_poly.pdbx_seq_one_letter_code
_entity_poly.pdbx_strand_id
1 'polypeptide(L)'
;MGWISGRVACGGVPARPPDGWDRGTPGAPFIYCLQYVAMDYLLKTEPTVYSFSDLQREKTTIWDGVTNPAAVKHLREMKPGERLVIYHTGDEKSAVGTASVVSVDPSDPKTPQVKIKVGRAIATPKTLAEIKTRASFAESPLVRQGRLSVVPLTAAQYGWLVGE
;
A
#
# COMPACT_ATOMS: atom_id res chain seq x y z
N MET A 1 37.52 21.00 6.11
CA MET A 1 36.21 20.72 6.68
C MET A 1 35.16 21.00 5.64
N GLY A 2 34.88 20.05 4.78
CA GLY A 2 33.99 20.21 3.63
C GLY A 2 32.71 19.46 3.85
N TRP A 3 31.60 20.15 3.88
CA TRP A 3 30.26 19.61 3.75
C TRP A 3 30.00 19.28 2.30
N ILE A 4 29.93 18.02 1.93
CA ILE A 4 29.36 17.60 0.67
C ILE A 4 27.95 17.11 0.91
N SER A 5 27.02 18.05 0.75
CA SER A 5 25.60 17.76 0.65
C SER A 5 25.36 17.05 -0.69
N GLY A 6 25.30 15.74 -0.67
CA GLY A 6 24.89 14.93 -1.82
C GLY A 6 23.39 15.09 -2.06
N ARG A 7 23.00 16.11 -2.83
CA ARG A 7 21.69 16.11 -3.46
C ARG A 7 21.74 15.05 -4.56
N VAL A 8 21.03 13.95 -4.35
CA VAL A 8 20.62 13.09 -5.45
C VAL A 8 19.65 13.91 -6.28
N ALA A 9 20.16 14.53 -7.33
CA ALA A 9 19.34 15.13 -8.35
C ALA A 9 18.58 13.99 -9.03
N CYS A 10 17.26 13.94 -8.84
CA CYS A 10 16.38 13.27 -9.77
C CYS A 10 16.69 13.92 -11.14
N GLY A 11 17.32 13.16 -12.03
CA GLY A 11 17.67 13.60 -13.35
C GLY A 11 16.46 14.18 -14.04
N GLY A 12 16.48 15.49 -14.25
CA GLY A 12 15.46 16.17 -15.01
C GLY A 12 15.36 15.52 -16.38
N VAL A 13 14.18 15.05 -16.70
CA VAL A 13 13.83 14.67 -18.07
C VAL A 13 14.07 15.92 -18.92
N PRO A 14 14.90 15.89 -19.96
CA PRO A 14 15.09 17.04 -20.83
C PRO A 14 13.74 17.40 -21.44
N ALA A 15 13.34 18.65 -21.28
CA ALA A 15 12.07 19.18 -21.78
C ALA A 15 12.01 19.26 -23.31
N ARG A 16 13.03 18.79 -24.01
CA ARG A 16 13.12 18.75 -25.47
C ARG A 16 13.80 17.46 -25.93
N PRO A 17 13.21 16.74 -26.88
CA PRO A 17 13.91 15.63 -27.54
C PRO A 17 15.12 16.20 -28.31
N PRO A 18 16.22 15.42 -28.46
CA PRO A 18 17.38 15.85 -29.24
C PRO A 18 16.95 16.15 -30.68
N ASP A 19 17.53 17.23 -31.23
CA ASP A 19 17.28 17.64 -32.59
C ASP A 19 17.61 16.51 -33.58
N GLY A 20 16.61 16.04 -34.33
CA GLY A 20 16.77 14.96 -35.30
C GLY A 20 15.66 13.87 -35.21
N TRP A 21 14.71 14.00 -34.32
CA TRP A 21 13.58 13.08 -34.28
C TRP A 21 12.47 13.55 -35.21
N ASP A 22 12.46 12.94 -36.41
CA ASP A 22 11.39 13.14 -37.36
C ASP A 22 10.08 12.53 -36.91
N ARG A 23 8.97 13.25 -37.10
CA ARG A 23 7.61 12.87 -36.65
C ARG A 23 7.01 11.69 -37.43
N GLY A 24 7.81 10.98 -38.22
CA GLY A 24 7.33 9.96 -39.14
C GLY A 24 7.92 8.58 -39.00
N THR A 25 8.70 8.25 -37.97
CA THR A 25 9.30 6.94 -37.83
C THR A 25 8.33 6.02 -37.11
N PRO A 26 7.70 5.02 -37.78
CA PRO A 26 6.94 3.97 -37.10
C PRO A 26 7.93 3.08 -36.36
N GLY A 27 7.98 3.19 -35.05
CA GLY A 27 8.87 2.37 -34.24
C GLY A 27 9.59 3.08 -33.09
N ALA A 28 9.33 4.36 -32.85
CA ALA A 28 9.79 4.97 -31.60
C ALA A 28 9.15 4.18 -30.45
N PRO A 29 9.94 3.59 -29.54
CA PRO A 29 9.36 3.00 -28.35
C PRO A 29 8.71 4.16 -27.60
N PHE A 30 7.38 4.22 -27.63
CA PHE A 30 6.67 4.93 -26.60
C PHE A 30 7.09 4.25 -25.30
N ILE A 31 8.12 4.77 -24.69
CA ILE A 31 8.36 4.52 -23.29
C ILE A 31 7.20 5.23 -22.61
N TYR A 32 6.07 4.51 -22.54
CA TYR A 32 5.10 4.78 -21.53
C TYR A 32 5.89 4.62 -20.24
N CYS A 33 6.36 5.73 -19.70
CA CYS A 33 6.55 5.80 -18.27
C CYS A 33 5.15 5.49 -17.72
N LEU A 34 4.86 4.19 -17.58
CA LEU A 34 3.77 3.72 -16.76
C LEU A 34 4.03 4.41 -15.44
N GLN A 35 3.34 5.53 -15.22
CA GLN A 35 3.30 6.13 -13.91
C GLN A 35 2.84 5.00 -13.02
N TYR A 36 3.79 4.39 -12.34
CA TYR A 36 3.52 3.40 -11.34
C TYR A 36 2.69 4.10 -10.28
N VAL A 37 1.40 3.93 -10.38
CA VAL A 37 0.48 4.36 -9.34
C VAL A 37 0.71 3.39 -8.20
N ALA A 38 1.47 3.83 -7.21
CA ALA A 38 1.63 3.08 -5.99
C ALA A 38 0.22 2.79 -5.45
N MET A 39 -0.09 1.52 -5.28
CA MET A 39 -1.36 1.11 -4.70
C MET A 39 -1.20 1.12 -3.19
N ASP A 40 -2.23 1.59 -2.51
CA ASP A 40 -2.31 1.49 -1.07
C ASP A 40 -3.16 0.28 -0.71
N TYR A 41 -2.88 -0.37 0.40
CA TYR A 41 -3.63 -1.55 0.83
C TYR A 41 -4.03 -1.43 2.30
N LEU A 42 -5.11 -2.10 2.65
CA LEU A 42 -5.55 -2.27 4.03
C LEU A 42 -5.43 -3.74 4.39
N LEU A 43 -4.74 -4.01 5.49
CA LEU A 43 -4.56 -5.35 6.04
C LEU A 43 -5.46 -5.51 7.27
N LYS A 44 -6.35 -6.49 7.22
CA LYS A 44 -7.22 -6.83 8.35
C LYS A 44 -6.55 -7.84 9.25
N THR A 45 -6.54 -7.56 10.54
CA THR A 45 -6.10 -8.49 11.57
C THR A 45 -7.06 -8.50 12.75
N GLU A 46 -7.11 -9.60 13.44
CA GLU A 46 -7.86 -9.72 14.69
C GLU A 46 -6.94 -9.35 15.86
N PRO A 47 -7.31 -8.34 16.68
CA PRO A 47 -6.42 -7.83 17.73
C PRO A 47 -6.13 -8.87 18.83
N THR A 48 -6.98 -9.89 18.98
CA THR A 48 -6.75 -11.00 19.89
C THR A 48 -5.69 -12.00 19.40
N VAL A 49 -5.42 -12.02 18.09
CA VAL A 49 -4.41 -12.88 17.44
C VAL A 49 -3.13 -12.10 17.20
N TYR A 50 -3.24 -10.95 16.55
CA TYR A 50 -2.12 -10.06 16.26
C TYR A 50 -2.58 -8.61 16.20
N SER A 51 -2.18 -7.82 17.17
CA SER A 51 -2.59 -6.41 17.29
C SER A 51 -1.58 -5.45 16.64
N PHE A 52 -2.02 -4.21 16.40
CA PHE A 52 -1.09 -3.15 15.96
C PHE A 52 0.00 -2.87 17.01
N SER A 53 -0.31 -3.05 18.31
CA SER A 53 0.67 -2.92 19.39
C SER A 53 1.78 -3.99 19.30
N ASP A 54 1.44 -5.20 18.86
CA ASP A 54 2.42 -6.26 18.62
C ASP A 54 3.35 -5.86 17.45
N LEU A 55 2.78 -5.34 16.38
CA LEU A 55 3.57 -4.81 15.25
C LEU A 55 4.47 -3.64 15.68
N GLN A 56 3.99 -2.76 16.57
CA GLN A 56 4.82 -1.66 17.11
C GLN A 56 6.00 -2.18 17.94
N ARG A 57 5.79 -3.24 18.70
CA ARG A 57 6.84 -3.87 19.51
C ARG A 57 7.87 -4.58 18.65
N GLU A 58 7.43 -5.30 17.63
CA GLU A 58 8.30 -6.03 16.70
C GLU A 58 8.97 -5.14 15.66
N LYS A 59 8.37 -4.00 15.34
CA LYS A 59 8.77 -3.02 14.31
C LYS A 59 8.65 -3.54 12.88
N THR A 60 8.94 -4.80 12.64
CA THR A 60 8.78 -5.47 11.35
C THR A 60 8.27 -6.87 11.57
N THR A 61 7.39 -7.33 10.71
CA THR A 61 6.86 -8.69 10.74
C THR A 61 6.66 -9.23 9.33
N ILE A 62 6.49 -10.53 9.23
CA ILE A 62 6.07 -11.20 8.01
C ILE A 62 4.56 -11.35 8.07
N TRP A 63 3.87 -10.80 7.06
CA TRP A 63 2.42 -10.95 6.93
C TRP A 63 2.14 -12.22 6.15
N ASP A 64 1.71 -13.24 6.84
CA ASP A 64 1.41 -14.56 6.31
C ASP A 64 0.02 -15.04 6.76
N GLY A 65 -0.29 -16.32 6.56
CA GLY A 65 -1.55 -16.91 7.00
C GLY A 65 -2.77 -16.49 6.17
N VAL A 66 -2.58 -15.77 5.08
CA VAL A 66 -3.66 -15.36 4.18
C VAL A 66 -3.99 -16.48 3.22
N THR A 67 -5.20 -17.04 3.32
CA THR A 67 -5.65 -18.18 2.50
C THR A 67 -6.66 -17.80 1.42
N ASN A 68 -7.29 -16.64 1.54
CA ASN A 68 -8.27 -16.18 0.54
C ASN A 68 -7.58 -15.87 -0.79
N PRO A 69 -7.98 -16.52 -1.92
CA PRO A 69 -7.31 -16.36 -3.21
C PRO A 69 -7.24 -14.91 -3.71
N ALA A 70 -8.27 -14.10 -3.48
CA ALA A 70 -8.28 -12.70 -3.86
C ALA A 70 -7.28 -11.88 -3.03
N ALA A 71 -7.19 -12.15 -1.72
CA ALA A 71 -6.23 -11.51 -0.84
C ALA A 71 -4.79 -11.94 -1.17
N VAL A 72 -4.57 -13.21 -1.46
CA VAL A 72 -3.28 -13.75 -1.92
C VAL A 72 -2.83 -13.09 -3.22
N LYS A 73 -3.75 -12.85 -4.16
CA LYS A 73 -3.46 -12.11 -5.39
C LYS A 73 -2.94 -10.70 -5.06
N HIS A 74 -3.63 -9.98 -4.19
CA HIS A 74 -3.21 -8.64 -3.78
C HIS A 74 -1.84 -8.64 -3.08
N LEU A 75 -1.56 -9.62 -2.22
CA LEU A 75 -0.24 -9.75 -1.59
C LEU A 75 0.89 -9.94 -2.61
N ARG A 76 0.66 -10.72 -3.68
CA ARG A 76 1.64 -10.90 -4.76
C ARG A 76 1.84 -9.65 -5.61
N GLU A 77 0.83 -8.81 -5.73
CA GLU A 77 0.87 -7.57 -6.49
C GLU A 77 1.56 -6.44 -5.73
N MET A 78 1.69 -6.55 -4.39
CA MET A 78 2.36 -5.54 -3.57
C MET A 78 3.82 -5.37 -3.96
N LYS A 79 4.31 -4.15 -3.80
CA LYS A 79 5.71 -3.80 -4.07
C LYS A 79 6.34 -3.10 -2.88
N PRO A 80 7.65 -3.22 -2.71
CA PRO A 80 8.37 -2.51 -1.66
C PRO A 80 8.11 -1.00 -1.75
N GLY A 81 7.83 -0.38 -0.61
CA GLY A 81 7.52 1.05 -0.49
C GLY A 81 6.04 1.40 -0.54
N GLU A 82 5.15 0.46 -0.88
CA GLU A 82 3.71 0.71 -0.83
C GLU A 82 3.22 0.90 0.60
N ARG A 83 2.22 1.76 0.74
CA ARG A 83 1.66 2.13 2.05
C ARG A 83 0.55 1.18 2.44
N LEU A 84 0.51 0.87 3.72
CA LEU A 84 -0.46 -0.05 4.30
C LEU A 84 -1.23 0.62 5.43
N VAL A 85 -2.49 0.25 5.59
CA VAL A 85 -3.31 0.57 6.77
C VAL A 85 -3.59 -0.72 7.51
N ILE A 86 -3.35 -0.75 8.81
CA ILE A 86 -3.69 -1.87 9.67
C ILE A 86 -5.08 -1.64 10.25
N TYR A 87 -5.94 -2.61 10.04
CA TYR A 87 -7.34 -2.57 10.45
C TYR A 87 -7.62 -3.72 11.42
N HIS A 88 -8.10 -3.38 12.60
CA HIS A 88 -8.58 -4.35 13.58
C HIS A 88 -10.00 -4.81 13.23
N THR A 89 -10.19 -6.11 13.21
CA THR A 89 -11.51 -6.76 13.10
C THR A 89 -12.09 -7.02 14.48
N GLY A 90 -13.06 -7.92 14.59
CA GLY A 90 -13.69 -8.25 15.87
C GLY A 90 -14.57 -7.10 16.38
N ASP A 91 -14.38 -6.71 17.61
CA ASP A 91 -15.20 -5.68 18.26
C ASP A 91 -14.78 -4.26 17.92
N GLU A 92 -13.48 -4.02 17.65
CA GLU A 92 -12.96 -2.69 17.36
C GLU A 92 -13.40 -2.16 15.99
N LYS A 93 -13.35 -2.97 14.95
CA LYS A 93 -13.73 -2.64 13.56
C LYS A 93 -13.25 -1.26 13.12
N SER A 94 -11.96 -1.00 13.30
CA SER A 94 -11.36 0.31 13.05
C SER A 94 -9.98 0.24 12.42
N ALA A 95 -9.64 1.27 11.64
CA ALA A 95 -8.28 1.48 11.14
C ALA A 95 -7.44 2.12 12.27
N VAL A 96 -6.39 1.45 12.72
CA VAL A 96 -5.65 1.81 13.94
C VAL A 96 -4.24 2.32 13.67
N GLY A 97 -3.64 1.95 12.56
CA GLY A 97 -2.26 2.35 12.29
C GLY A 97 -1.88 2.18 10.83
N THR A 98 -0.67 2.60 10.52
CA THR A 98 -0.07 2.49 9.21
C THR A 98 1.14 1.56 9.23
N ALA A 99 1.47 1.03 8.07
CA ALA A 99 2.68 0.25 7.84
C ALA A 99 3.17 0.49 6.41
N SER A 100 4.28 -0.08 6.06
CA SER A 100 4.79 -0.07 4.69
C SER A 100 5.36 -1.43 4.31
N VAL A 101 5.28 -1.75 3.02
CA VAL A 101 5.87 -2.98 2.46
C VAL A 101 7.38 -2.82 2.40
N VAL A 102 8.12 -3.76 2.97
CA VAL A 102 9.58 -3.82 2.90
C VAL A 102 10.03 -4.72 1.75
N SER A 103 9.47 -5.93 1.69
CA SER A 103 9.75 -6.89 0.63
C SER A 103 8.60 -7.87 0.46
N VAL A 104 8.51 -8.45 -0.71
CA VAL A 104 7.54 -9.51 -1.03
C VAL A 104 8.34 -10.72 -1.50
N ASP A 105 8.11 -11.86 -0.87
CA ASP A 105 8.66 -13.13 -1.29
C ASP A 105 7.55 -13.95 -1.99
N PRO A 106 7.61 -14.10 -3.31
CA PRO A 106 6.64 -14.84 -4.08
C PRO A 106 7.01 -16.32 -4.26
N SER A 107 7.96 -16.85 -3.51
CA SER A 107 8.50 -18.22 -3.66
C SER A 107 7.38 -19.26 -3.59
N ASP A 108 6.39 -19.06 -2.71
CA ASP A 108 5.18 -19.85 -2.69
C ASP A 108 4.00 -19.03 -3.26
N PRO A 109 3.49 -19.37 -4.44
CA PRO A 109 2.38 -18.65 -5.04
C PRO A 109 1.06 -18.78 -4.27
N LYS A 110 0.94 -19.75 -3.36
CA LYS A 110 -0.26 -19.94 -2.52
C LYS A 110 -0.17 -19.16 -1.21
N THR A 111 1.04 -18.97 -0.68
CA THR A 111 1.29 -18.29 0.59
C THR A 111 2.44 -17.31 0.46
N PRO A 112 2.27 -16.23 -0.35
CA PRO A 112 3.31 -15.22 -0.49
C PRO A 112 3.57 -14.57 0.87
N GLN A 113 4.84 -14.37 1.20
CA GLN A 113 5.26 -13.72 2.43
C GLN A 113 5.56 -12.25 2.15
N VAL A 114 4.84 -11.36 2.81
CA VAL A 114 5.07 -9.92 2.70
C VAL A 114 5.68 -9.42 4.00
N LYS A 115 6.92 -8.97 3.93
CA LYS A 115 7.56 -8.31 5.06
C LYS A 115 7.09 -6.87 5.13
N ILE A 116 6.51 -6.51 6.27
CA ILE A 116 6.00 -5.17 6.53
C ILE A 116 6.75 -4.51 7.69
N LYS A 117 6.81 -3.20 7.65
CA LYS A 117 7.38 -2.36 8.71
C LYS A 117 6.30 -1.47 9.27
N VAL A 118 6.26 -1.34 10.60
CA VAL A 118 5.34 -0.44 11.29
C VAL A 118 5.57 1.01 10.86
N GLY A 119 4.47 1.73 10.67
CA GLY A 119 4.44 3.16 10.45
C GLY A 119 3.98 3.91 11.70
N ARG A 120 3.03 4.81 11.53
CA ARG A 120 2.45 5.63 12.60
C ARG A 120 1.13 5.05 13.08
N ALA A 121 0.83 5.21 14.36
CA ALA A 121 -0.53 5.02 14.87
C ALA A 121 -1.44 6.12 14.29
N ILE A 122 -2.66 5.78 13.95
CA ILE A 122 -3.68 6.75 13.52
C ILE A 122 -4.20 7.45 14.76
N ALA A 123 -4.04 8.77 14.81
CA ALA A 123 -4.45 9.58 15.97
C ALA A 123 -5.97 9.50 16.23
N THR A 124 -6.74 9.42 15.15
CA THR A 124 -8.21 9.26 15.22
C THR A 124 -8.60 8.01 14.44
N PRO A 125 -8.64 6.82 15.07
CA PRO A 125 -9.03 5.60 14.39
C PRO A 125 -10.40 5.74 13.73
N LYS A 126 -10.51 5.30 12.46
CA LYS A 126 -11.75 5.35 11.71
C LYS A 126 -12.48 4.04 11.82
N THR A 127 -13.69 4.08 12.38
CA THR A 127 -14.53 2.90 12.54
C THR A 127 -15.18 2.48 11.22
N LEU A 128 -15.58 1.22 11.13
CA LEU A 128 -16.31 0.71 9.97
C LEU A 128 -17.62 1.49 9.74
N ALA A 129 -18.29 1.94 10.80
CA ALA A 129 -19.49 2.74 10.69
C ALA A 129 -19.21 4.06 9.97
N GLU A 130 -18.15 4.78 10.35
CA GLU A 130 -17.72 6.02 9.69
C GLU A 130 -17.29 5.76 8.24
N ILE A 131 -16.55 4.68 7.99
CA ILE A 131 -16.13 4.29 6.63
C ILE A 131 -17.35 4.07 5.72
N LYS A 132 -18.40 3.41 6.20
CA LYS A 132 -19.63 3.17 5.45
C LYS A 132 -20.40 4.43 5.09
N THR A 133 -20.26 5.50 5.86
CA THR A 133 -20.93 6.77 5.57
C THR A 133 -20.26 7.56 4.44
N ARG A 134 -19.04 7.17 4.04
CA ARG A 134 -18.29 7.86 3.00
C ARG A 134 -18.58 7.32 1.61
N ALA A 135 -18.97 8.20 0.70
CA ALA A 135 -19.24 7.85 -0.69
C ALA A 135 -18.02 7.21 -1.39
N SER A 136 -16.80 7.63 -1.04
CA SER A 136 -15.56 7.05 -1.59
C SER A 136 -15.34 5.58 -1.25
N PHE A 137 -16.03 5.06 -0.23
CA PHE A 137 -15.97 3.65 0.16
C PHE A 137 -17.20 2.83 -0.24
N ALA A 138 -18.22 3.44 -0.83
CA ALA A 138 -19.46 2.75 -1.18
C ALA A 138 -19.22 1.51 -2.06
N GLU A 139 -18.30 1.62 -3.01
CA GLU A 139 -17.91 0.53 -3.92
C GLU A 139 -16.67 -0.24 -3.45
N SER A 140 -16.06 0.16 -2.33
CA SER A 140 -14.84 -0.47 -1.83
C SER A 140 -15.06 -1.90 -1.39
N PRO A 141 -14.15 -2.83 -1.73
CA PRO A 141 -14.18 -4.19 -1.19
C PRO A 141 -14.14 -4.24 0.35
N LEU A 142 -13.66 -3.19 1.00
CA LEU A 142 -13.69 -3.08 2.46
C LEU A 142 -15.10 -3.17 3.02
N VAL A 143 -16.04 -2.52 2.34
CA VAL A 143 -17.46 -2.50 2.74
C VAL A 143 -18.24 -3.68 2.15
N ARG A 144 -17.99 -4.01 0.89
CA ARG A 144 -18.74 -5.05 0.15
C ARG A 144 -18.28 -6.48 0.46
N GLN A 145 -16.99 -6.66 0.74
CA GLN A 145 -16.37 -7.96 0.96
C GLN A 145 -15.77 -8.05 2.36
N GLY A 146 -16.62 -8.22 3.36
CA GLY A 146 -16.20 -8.25 4.75
C GLY A 146 -15.13 -9.31 5.09
N ARG A 147 -15.10 -10.42 4.34
CA ARG A 147 -14.14 -11.51 4.54
C ARG A 147 -12.81 -11.34 3.80
N LEU A 148 -12.65 -10.31 2.99
CA LEU A 148 -11.39 -10.03 2.31
C LEU A 148 -10.41 -9.43 3.31
N SER A 149 -9.31 -10.12 3.58
CA SER A 149 -8.30 -9.72 4.58
C SER A 149 -7.31 -8.69 4.03
N VAL A 150 -7.14 -8.61 2.73
CA VAL A 150 -6.28 -7.62 2.06
C VAL A 150 -7.13 -6.84 1.06
N VAL A 151 -7.27 -5.55 1.29
CA VAL A 151 -8.16 -4.68 0.51
C VAL A 151 -7.32 -3.61 -0.20
N PRO A 152 -7.43 -3.47 -1.52
CA PRO A 152 -6.81 -2.35 -2.23
C PRO A 152 -7.52 -1.04 -1.88
N LEU A 153 -6.76 0.02 -1.73
CA LEU A 153 -7.21 1.37 -1.44
C LEU A 153 -6.78 2.33 -2.54
N THR A 154 -7.59 3.35 -2.79
CA THR A 154 -7.14 4.51 -3.54
C THR A 154 -6.36 5.47 -2.63
N ALA A 155 -5.55 6.35 -3.21
CA ALA A 155 -4.82 7.35 -2.45
C ALA A 155 -5.75 8.25 -1.60
N ALA A 156 -6.92 8.60 -2.13
CA ALA A 156 -7.94 9.37 -1.41
C ALA A 156 -8.53 8.60 -0.21
N GLN A 157 -8.75 7.29 -0.37
CA GLN A 157 -9.21 6.44 0.72
C GLN A 157 -8.15 6.30 1.80
N TYR A 158 -6.91 6.10 1.41
CA TYR A 158 -5.78 6.04 2.34
C TYR A 158 -5.66 7.34 3.13
N GLY A 159 -5.57 8.49 2.46
CA GLY A 159 -5.43 9.80 3.11
C GLY A 159 -6.56 10.05 4.11
N TRP A 160 -7.81 9.74 3.75
CA TRP A 160 -8.93 9.89 4.68
C TRP A 160 -8.82 8.98 5.92
N LEU A 161 -8.36 7.73 5.73
CA LEU A 161 -8.20 6.77 6.84
C LEU A 161 -7.12 7.20 7.82
N VAL A 162 -6.02 7.78 7.32
CA VAL A 162 -4.90 8.21 8.16
C VAL A 162 -5.02 9.64 8.69
N GLY A 163 -6.01 10.39 8.17
CA GLY A 163 -6.28 11.77 8.60
C GLY A 163 -5.40 12.81 7.92
N GLU A 164 -4.98 12.55 6.67
CA GLU A 164 -4.25 13.49 5.80
C GLU A 164 -5.20 14.28 4.88
#